data_3ecb5c1d23b8c8a7668cbf038de5baed
#
_entry.id   3ecb5c1d23b8c8a7668cbf038de5baed
#
_cell.length_a   1.000
_cell.length_b   1.000
_cell.length_c   1.000
_cell.angle_alpha   90.00
_cell.angle_beta   90.00
_cell.angle_gamma   90.00
#
_symmetry.space_group_name_H-M   'P 1'
#
loop_
_entity.id
_entity.type
_entity.pdbx_description
1 polymer ?
#
loop_
_entity_poly.entity_id
_entity_poly.type
_entity_poly.pdbx_seq_one_letter_code
_entity_poly.pdbx_strand_id
1 'polypeptide(L)'
;MASVTEPARDTRPDTTIRVGLVDDQQLVRAGFRMVLESQPDIEVVVEASDGEAAVAELERVRADVVLMDVQMPRVDGISATRSLLRSADAPKVVVLTTFDNDDYVVQAIAAGASGFLLKDAPPEDLLAAVRTVHRGDAVMAPRATRSLLHHVSPLLDGAERRAVPVAVPEDLTPRELEVLVAMAHGLTNGEIAERFVLSETTVKTHVGRVLAKTGSRDRVQAVLFAFRAGLVHPDDLLGSGE
;
A
#
# COMPACT_ATOMS: atom_id res chain seq x y z
N MET A 1 -46.87 19.45 -19.78
CA MET A 1 -45.64 18.87 -20.31
C MET A 1 -44.54 19.19 -19.30
N ALA A 2 -44.19 18.22 -18.45
CA ALA A 2 -43.15 18.36 -17.43
C ALA A 2 -41.84 17.98 -18.08
N SER A 3 -40.87 18.93 -18.11
CA SER A 3 -39.51 18.72 -18.60
C SER A 3 -38.74 17.89 -17.57
N VAL A 4 -38.43 16.66 -17.91
CA VAL A 4 -37.53 15.79 -17.13
C VAL A 4 -36.11 16.30 -17.34
N THR A 5 -35.56 16.95 -16.33
CA THR A 5 -34.15 17.36 -16.32
C THR A 5 -33.32 16.07 -16.11
N GLU A 6 -32.67 15.63 -17.17
CA GLU A 6 -31.68 14.53 -17.14
C GLU A 6 -30.55 14.95 -16.17
N PRO A 7 -30.14 14.06 -15.21
CA PRO A 7 -29.02 14.39 -14.34
C PRO A 7 -27.74 14.53 -15.19
N ALA A 8 -27.02 15.61 -14.98
CA ALA A 8 -25.77 15.93 -15.66
C ALA A 8 -24.82 14.73 -15.50
N ARG A 9 -24.44 14.12 -16.61
CA ARG A 9 -23.37 13.11 -16.65
C ARG A 9 -22.09 13.75 -16.12
N ASP A 10 -21.55 13.14 -15.07
CA ASP A 10 -20.25 13.49 -14.53
C ASP A 10 -19.20 13.33 -15.66
N THR A 11 -18.73 14.46 -16.21
CA THR A 11 -17.79 14.53 -17.34
C THR A 11 -16.34 14.45 -16.89
N ARG A 12 -16.08 13.96 -15.65
CA ARG A 12 -14.71 13.78 -15.15
C ARG A 12 -14.02 12.65 -15.91
N PRO A 13 -12.73 12.79 -16.24
CA PRO A 13 -11.98 11.71 -16.87
C PRO A 13 -11.96 10.47 -15.96
N ASP A 14 -12.14 9.30 -16.54
CA ASP A 14 -12.14 7.96 -15.90
C ASP A 14 -10.82 7.64 -15.16
N THR A 15 -9.94 8.62 -15.03
CA THR A 15 -8.55 8.53 -14.51
C THR A 15 -8.33 9.29 -13.19
N THR A 16 -9.36 9.92 -12.59
CA THR A 16 -9.20 10.66 -11.34
C THR A 16 -9.06 9.71 -10.15
N ILE A 17 -7.97 9.84 -9.39
CA ILE A 17 -7.70 9.05 -8.19
C ILE A 17 -8.53 9.60 -7.03
N ARG A 18 -9.38 8.78 -6.46
CA ARG A 18 -10.26 9.13 -5.34
C ARG A 18 -9.57 8.83 -4.02
N VAL A 19 -9.29 9.85 -3.22
CA VAL A 19 -8.53 9.74 -1.97
C VAL A 19 -9.42 9.95 -0.76
N GLY A 20 -9.35 9.01 0.21
CA GLY A 20 -9.82 9.23 1.58
C GLY A 20 -8.69 9.77 2.43
N LEU A 21 -8.95 10.77 3.25
CA LEU A 21 -7.97 11.41 4.12
C LEU A 21 -8.42 11.32 5.57
N VAL A 22 -7.66 10.57 6.39
CA VAL A 22 -8.02 10.26 7.78
C VAL A 22 -6.88 10.65 8.70
N ASP A 23 -7.12 11.66 9.54
CA ASP A 23 -6.16 12.22 10.49
C ASP A 23 -6.93 12.98 11.58
N ASP A 24 -6.58 12.86 12.85
CA ASP A 24 -7.27 13.55 13.94
C ASP A 24 -6.93 15.05 14.01
N GLN A 25 -5.77 15.44 13.45
CA GLN A 25 -5.28 16.80 13.42
C GLN A 25 -5.86 17.59 12.24
N GLN A 26 -6.81 18.48 12.52
CA GLN A 26 -7.50 19.27 11.49
C GLN A 26 -6.55 20.07 10.59
N LEU A 27 -5.46 20.63 11.16
CA LEU A 27 -4.52 21.44 10.38
C LEU A 27 -3.69 20.58 9.42
N VAL A 28 -3.27 19.39 9.85
CA VAL A 28 -2.54 18.42 9.01
C VAL A 28 -3.45 17.96 7.88
N ARG A 29 -4.69 17.59 8.20
CA ARG A 29 -5.69 17.16 7.22
C ARG A 29 -5.97 18.24 6.16
N ALA A 30 -6.15 19.51 6.60
CA ALA A 30 -6.33 20.63 5.68
C ALA A 30 -5.10 20.87 4.77
N GLY A 31 -3.88 20.71 5.32
CA GLY A 31 -2.65 20.81 4.54
C GLY A 31 -2.53 19.73 3.47
N PHE A 32 -2.77 18.48 3.83
CA PHE A 32 -2.74 17.36 2.87
C PHE A 32 -3.83 17.49 1.80
N ARG A 33 -5.04 17.92 2.19
CA ARG A 33 -6.10 18.18 1.23
C ARG A 33 -5.67 19.23 0.20
N MET A 34 -5.10 20.34 0.64
CA MET A 34 -4.63 21.41 -0.27
C MET A 34 -3.58 20.88 -1.26
N VAL A 35 -2.64 20.06 -0.80
CA VAL A 35 -1.62 19.43 -1.65
C VAL A 35 -2.26 18.49 -2.67
N LEU A 36 -3.15 17.61 -2.24
CA LEU A 36 -3.80 16.62 -3.10
C LEU A 36 -4.67 17.29 -4.16
N GLU A 37 -5.54 18.23 -3.76
CA GLU A 37 -6.47 18.95 -4.66
C GLU A 37 -5.76 19.97 -5.56
N SER A 38 -4.46 20.27 -5.34
CA SER A 38 -3.66 21.02 -6.30
C SER A 38 -3.42 20.28 -7.61
N GLN A 39 -3.68 18.96 -7.63
CA GLN A 39 -3.43 18.09 -8.78
C GLN A 39 -4.74 17.77 -9.51
N PRO A 40 -4.79 17.90 -10.84
CA PRO A 40 -6.03 17.69 -11.61
C PRO A 40 -6.48 16.22 -11.67
N ASP A 41 -5.58 15.27 -11.34
CA ASP A 41 -5.81 13.84 -11.38
C ASP A 41 -6.13 13.24 -10.00
N ILE A 42 -6.26 14.06 -8.93
CA ILE A 42 -6.54 13.60 -7.57
C ILE A 42 -7.73 14.37 -6.98
N GLU A 43 -8.65 13.65 -6.33
CA GLU A 43 -9.82 14.21 -5.64
C GLU A 43 -9.92 13.64 -4.23
N VAL A 44 -10.04 14.49 -3.21
CA VAL A 44 -10.35 14.06 -1.85
C VAL A 44 -11.86 13.85 -1.70
N VAL A 45 -12.29 12.60 -1.57
CA VAL A 45 -13.71 12.20 -1.55
C VAL A 45 -14.25 11.93 -0.15
N VAL A 46 -13.36 11.64 0.82
CA VAL A 46 -13.69 11.40 2.23
C VAL A 46 -12.68 12.09 3.12
N GLU A 47 -13.17 12.76 4.17
CA GLU A 47 -12.35 13.21 5.29
C GLU A 47 -12.91 12.67 6.60
N ALA A 48 -12.06 12.13 7.45
CA ALA A 48 -12.45 11.67 8.78
C ALA A 48 -11.39 12.04 9.83
N SER A 49 -11.82 12.17 11.08
CA SER A 49 -10.96 12.53 12.21
C SER A 49 -10.61 11.36 13.12
N ASP A 50 -11.07 10.16 12.79
CA ASP A 50 -10.78 8.91 13.50
C ASP A 50 -11.16 7.69 12.65
N GLY A 51 -10.72 6.52 13.11
CA GLY A 51 -10.93 5.27 12.38
C GLY A 51 -12.38 4.81 12.27
N GLU A 52 -13.24 5.12 13.28
CA GLU A 52 -14.65 4.74 13.25
C GLU A 52 -15.40 5.53 12.18
N ALA A 53 -15.22 6.85 12.17
CA ALA A 53 -15.79 7.73 11.15
C ALA A 53 -15.27 7.36 9.75
N ALA A 54 -13.98 7.05 9.61
CA ALA A 54 -13.38 6.62 8.36
C ALA A 54 -14.05 5.37 7.78
N VAL A 55 -14.24 4.33 8.60
CA VAL A 55 -14.90 3.10 8.15
C VAL A 55 -16.34 3.39 7.71
N ALA A 56 -17.09 4.14 8.51
CA ALA A 56 -18.49 4.45 8.20
C ALA A 56 -18.66 5.27 6.90
N GLU A 57 -17.78 6.23 6.64
CA GLU A 57 -17.84 7.04 5.42
C GLU A 57 -17.37 6.25 4.18
N LEU A 58 -16.32 5.43 4.33
CA LEU A 58 -15.77 4.63 3.22
C LEU A 58 -16.67 3.44 2.82
N GLU A 59 -17.63 3.05 3.66
CA GLU A 59 -18.71 2.12 3.27
C GLU A 59 -19.71 2.75 2.30
N ARG A 60 -19.84 4.08 2.33
CA ARG A 60 -20.80 4.85 1.52
C ARG A 60 -20.16 5.47 0.29
N VAL A 61 -18.91 5.88 0.42
CA VAL A 61 -18.17 6.60 -0.61
C VAL A 61 -16.93 5.78 -0.98
N ARG A 62 -16.85 5.31 -2.21
CA ARG A 62 -15.69 4.57 -2.70
C ARG A 62 -14.48 5.48 -2.80
N ALA A 63 -13.36 5.08 -2.22
CA ALA A 63 -12.05 5.65 -2.44
C ALA A 63 -11.13 4.60 -3.10
N ASP A 64 -10.15 5.04 -3.88
CA ASP A 64 -9.13 4.17 -4.48
C ASP A 64 -7.94 4.02 -3.53
N VAL A 65 -7.55 5.13 -2.89
CA VAL A 65 -6.46 5.21 -1.92
C VAL A 65 -6.95 5.90 -0.65
N VAL A 66 -6.55 5.40 0.52
CA VAL A 66 -6.80 6.04 1.81
C VAL A 66 -5.47 6.39 2.45
N LEU A 67 -5.28 7.66 2.78
CA LEU A 67 -4.21 8.14 3.64
C LEU A 67 -4.69 8.06 5.08
N MET A 68 -4.08 7.22 5.89
CA MET A 68 -4.55 6.85 7.23
C MET A 68 -3.51 7.18 8.29
N ASP A 69 -3.81 8.11 9.18
CA ASP A 69 -2.98 8.32 10.38
C ASP A 69 -3.03 7.08 11.30
N VAL A 70 -1.91 6.76 11.91
CA VAL A 70 -1.82 5.66 12.88
C VAL A 70 -2.48 6.04 14.20
N GLN A 71 -2.14 7.21 14.73
CA GLN A 71 -2.48 7.61 16.10
C GLN A 71 -3.71 8.51 16.10
N MET A 72 -4.86 7.92 16.30
CA MET A 72 -6.13 8.64 16.38
C MET A 72 -6.94 8.21 17.62
N PRO A 73 -7.81 9.08 18.15
CA PRO A 73 -8.71 8.73 19.24
C PRO A 73 -9.75 7.68 18.83
N ARG A 74 -10.34 6.99 19.79
CA ARG A 74 -11.38 5.96 19.65
C ARG A 74 -10.90 4.71 18.92
N VAL A 75 -10.81 4.75 17.61
CA VAL A 75 -10.29 3.67 16.76
C VAL A 75 -9.04 4.16 16.08
N ASP A 76 -7.91 3.51 16.35
CA ASP A 76 -6.63 3.80 15.73
C ASP A 76 -6.61 3.39 14.24
N GLY A 77 -5.66 3.96 13.49
CA GLY A 77 -5.58 3.73 12.05
C GLY A 77 -5.25 2.30 11.65
N ILE A 78 -4.55 1.55 12.49
CA ILE A 78 -4.21 0.14 12.23
C ILE A 78 -5.48 -0.72 12.34
N SER A 79 -6.29 -0.49 13.37
CA SER A 79 -7.57 -1.16 13.57
C SER A 79 -8.58 -0.79 12.49
N ALA A 80 -8.63 0.49 12.09
CA ALA A 80 -9.44 0.96 10.97
C ALA A 80 -9.01 0.31 9.65
N THR A 81 -7.71 0.24 9.38
CA THR A 81 -7.15 -0.44 8.21
C THR A 81 -7.60 -1.90 8.15
N ARG A 82 -7.48 -2.66 9.23
CA ARG A 82 -7.96 -4.06 9.27
C ARG A 82 -9.44 -4.19 8.97
N SER A 83 -10.24 -3.23 9.42
CA SER A 83 -11.70 -3.24 9.18
C SER A 83 -12.03 -2.96 7.73
N LEU A 84 -11.44 -1.92 7.14
CA LEU A 84 -11.62 -1.55 5.74
C LEU A 84 -11.23 -2.69 4.79
N LEU A 85 -10.15 -3.40 5.11
CA LEU A 85 -9.57 -4.43 4.24
C LEU A 85 -10.29 -5.79 4.28
N ARG A 86 -11.39 -5.91 5.00
CA ARG A 86 -12.28 -7.08 4.96
C ARG A 86 -13.18 -7.10 3.74
N SER A 87 -13.39 -5.96 3.10
CA SER A 87 -14.21 -5.86 1.89
C SER A 87 -13.45 -6.34 0.66
N ALA A 88 -14.14 -6.96 -0.29
CA ALA A 88 -13.55 -7.37 -1.57
C ALA A 88 -13.10 -6.17 -2.43
N ASP A 89 -13.84 -5.04 -2.31
CA ASP A 89 -13.55 -3.77 -3.01
C ASP A 89 -12.82 -2.77 -2.11
N ALA A 90 -11.99 -3.27 -1.17
CA ALA A 90 -11.27 -2.43 -0.22
C ALA A 90 -10.31 -1.45 -0.92
N PRO A 91 -10.24 -0.20 -0.45
CA PRO A 91 -9.25 0.76 -0.93
C PRO A 91 -7.83 0.31 -0.59
N LYS A 92 -6.85 0.84 -1.29
CA LYS A 92 -5.45 0.70 -0.90
C LYS A 92 -5.15 1.70 0.22
N VAL A 93 -4.50 1.24 1.29
CA VAL A 93 -4.24 2.09 2.46
C VAL A 93 -2.76 2.43 2.52
N VAL A 94 -2.45 3.73 2.52
CA VAL A 94 -1.14 4.29 2.84
C VAL A 94 -1.21 4.83 4.25
N VAL A 95 -0.39 4.27 5.13
CA VAL A 95 -0.34 4.71 6.52
C VAL A 95 0.57 5.92 6.65
N LEU A 96 0.07 6.95 7.35
CA LEU A 96 0.82 8.15 7.69
C LEU A 96 1.27 8.06 9.15
N THR A 97 2.51 8.45 9.44
CA THR A 97 3.01 8.47 10.83
C THR A 97 4.02 9.57 11.05
N THR A 98 4.20 9.93 12.32
CA THR A 98 5.36 10.68 12.80
C THR A 98 6.49 9.72 13.16
N PHE A 99 7.73 10.14 13.11
CA PHE A 99 9.01 9.41 13.06
C PHE A 99 9.28 8.30 14.11
N ASP A 100 8.52 8.15 15.19
CA ASP A 100 9.07 7.64 16.45
C ASP A 100 8.79 6.16 16.79
N ASN A 101 8.14 5.36 15.92
CA ASN A 101 7.90 3.97 16.32
C ASN A 101 7.87 2.97 15.15
N ASP A 102 8.97 2.25 14.99
CA ASP A 102 9.12 1.16 14.00
C ASP A 102 8.05 0.06 14.16
N ASP A 103 7.53 -0.15 15.38
CA ASP A 103 6.47 -1.13 15.64
C ASP A 103 5.18 -0.83 14.86
N TYR A 104 4.88 0.44 14.61
CA TYR A 104 3.69 0.81 13.84
C TYR A 104 3.81 0.44 12.36
N VAL A 105 5.02 0.46 11.79
CA VAL A 105 5.26 0.03 10.40
C VAL A 105 4.88 -1.44 10.25
N VAL A 106 5.38 -2.28 11.17
CA VAL A 106 5.11 -3.72 11.15
C VAL A 106 3.63 -4.01 11.34
N GLN A 107 2.99 -3.34 12.30
CA GLN A 107 1.57 -3.52 12.57
C GLN A 107 0.70 -3.04 11.40
N ALA A 108 1.05 -1.92 10.75
CA ALA A 108 0.34 -1.41 9.58
C ALA A 108 0.41 -2.39 8.41
N ILE A 109 1.60 -2.94 8.14
CA ILE A 109 1.81 -3.92 7.07
C ILE A 109 1.09 -5.23 7.40
N ALA A 110 1.16 -5.71 8.64
CA ALA A 110 0.41 -6.89 9.09
C ALA A 110 -1.11 -6.68 9.03
N ALA A 111 -1.57 -5.44 9.21
CA ALA A 111 -2.97 -5.05 9.01
C ALA A 111 -3.35 -5.02 7.53
N GLY A 112 -2.38 -5.02 6.62
CA GLY A 112 -2.55 -5.06 5.19
C GLY A 112 -2.33 -3.71 4.48
N ALA A 113 -1.67 -2.73 5.09
CA ALA A 113 -1.35 -1.47 4.42
C ALA A 113 -0.54 -1.69 3.14
N SER A 114 -0.85 -0.92 2.10
CA SER A 114 -0.20 -0.96 0.78
C SER A 114 1.01 -0.02 0.69
N GLY A 115 1.18 0.85 1.67
CA GLY A 115 2.27 1.81 1.74
C GLY A 115 2.39 2.46 3.10
N PHE A 116 3.51 3.16 3.28
CA PHE A 116 3.85 3.86 4.48
C PHE A 116 4.58 5.16 4.12
N LEU A 117 4.16 6.27 4.70
CA LEU A 117 4.73 7.59 4.48
C LEU A 117 4.85 8.35 5.81
N LEU A 118 5.89 9.19 5.91
CA LEU A 118 6.04 10.08 7.04
C LEU A 118 5.17 11.33 6.86
N LYS A 119 4.58 11.84 7.93
CA LYS A 119 3.73 13.06 7.88
C LYS A 119 4.53 14.33 7.50
N ASP A 120 5.83 14.32 7.69
CA ASP A 120 6.76 15.40 7.31
C ASP A 120 7.40 15.17 5.92
N ALA A 121 6.96 14.15 5.18
CA ALA A 121 7.41 13.93 3.81
C ALA A 121 7.09 15.14 2.91
N PRO A 122 7.98 15.46 1.97
CA PRO A 122 7.73 16.50 0.98
C PRO A 122 6.41 16.29 0.24
N PRO A 123 5.68 17.36 -0.14
CA PRO A 123 4.44 17.25 -0.89
C PRO A 123 4.53 16.38 -2.15
N GLU A 124 5.65 16.44 -2.86
CA GLU A 124 5.93 15.63 -4.05
C GLU A 124 5.95 14.13 -3.73
N ASP A 125 6.47 13.73 -2.58
CA ASP A 125 6.51 12.33 -2.14
C ASP A 125 5.11 11.82 -1.80
N LEU A 126 4.26 12.66 -1.17
CA LEU A 126 2.86 12.34 -0.92
C LEU A 126 2.11 12.08 -2.22
N LEU A 127 2.27 12.97 -3.21
CA LEU A 127 1.62 12.85 -4.52
C LEU A 127 2.12 11.63 -5.29
N ALA A 128 3.43 11.39 -5.25
CA ALA A 128 4.04 10.21 -5.86
C ALA A 128 3.53 8.92 -5.19
N ALA A 129 3.40 8.91 -3.86
CA ALA A 129 2.89 7.78 -3.09
C ALA A 129 1.46 7.41 -3.51
N VAL A 130 0.55 8.39 -3.55
CA VAL A 130 -0.85 8.17 -3.96
C VAL A 130 -0.91 7.56 -5.37
N ARG A 131 -0.18 8.14 -6.33
CA ARG A 131 -0.17 7.65 -7.71
C ARG A 131 0.45 6.27 -7.84
N THR A 132 1.51 5.98 -7.10
CA THR A 132 2.22 4.70 -7.11
C THR A 132 1.35 3.60 -6.52
N VAL A 133 0.76 3.85 -5.35
CA VAL A 133 -0.15 2.90 -4.71
C VAL A 133 -1.40 2.68 -5.57
N HIS A 134 -1.98 3.71 -6.16
CA HIS A 134 -3.11 3.56 -7.07
C HIS A 134 -2.80 2.62 -8.24
N ARG A 135 -1.58 2.65 -8.80
CA ARG A 135 -1.14 1.74 -9.88
C ARG A 135 -0.87 0.30 -9.43
N GLY A 136 -0.93 0.02 -8.13
CA GLY A 136 -0.67 -1.33 -7.59
C GLY A 136 0.78 -1.57 -7.17
N ASP A 137 1.63 -0.58 -7.32
CA ASP A 137 2.98 -0.59 -6.77
C ASP A 137 2.95 -0.21 -5.28
N ALA A 138 3.97 -0.59 -4.52
CA ALA A 138 4.09 -0.22 -3.11
C ALA A 138 4.95 1.03 -2.97
N VAL A 139 4.56 1.90 -2.04
CA VAL A 139 5.43 2.95 -1.56
C VAL A 139 5.93 2.58 -0.18
N MET A 140 7.19 2.20 -0.12
CA MET A 140 7.90 2.02 1.13
C MET A 140 9.18 2.85 1.06
N ALA A 141 9.32 3.81 1.96
CA ALA A 141 10.60 4.50 2.11
C ALA A 141 11.69 3.44 2.42
N PRO A 142 12.93 3.58 1.92
CA PRO A 142 14.01 2.60 2.15
C PRO A 142 14.26 2.29 3.63
N ARG A 143 13.99 3.26 4.53
CA ARG A 143 14.02 3.05 5.98
C ARG A 143 12.88 2.16 6.48
N ALA A 144 11.66 2.35 5.98
CA ALA A 144 10.52 1.53 6.34
C ALA A 144 10.70 0.07 5.89
N THR A 145 11.31 -0.17 4.72
CA THR A 145 11.66 -1.51 4.26
C THR A 145 12.67 -2.17 5.21
N ARG A 146 13.72 -1.46 5.63
CA ARG A 146 14.72 -1.99 6.58
C ARG A 146 14.10 -2.25 7.96
N SER A 147 13.29 -1.34 8.47
CA SER A 147 12.60 -1.51 9.74
C SER A 147 11.64 -2.70 9.70
N LEU A 148 10.89 -2.85 8.60
CA LEU A 148 10.04 -4.03 8.38
C LEU A 148 10.87 -5.32 8.49
N LEU A 149 12.00 -5.39 7.80
CA LEU A 149 12.86 -6.58 7.77
C LEU A 149 13.41 -6.91 9.15
N HIS A 150 13.86 -5.91 9.92
CA HIS A 150 14.33 -6.11 11.30
C HIS A 150 13.27 -6.64 12.26
N HIS A 151 12.02 -6.21 12.10
CA HIS A 151 10.93 -6.59 13.02
C HIS A 151 10.15 -7.81 12.56
N VAL A 152 10.11 -8.09 11.25
CA VAL A 152 9.47 -9.30 10.71
C VAL A 152 10.37 -10.51 10.93
N SER A 153 11.70 -10.36 10.92
CA SER A 153 12.64 -11.45 11.18
C SER A 153 12.34 -12.23 12.49
N PRO A 154 12.21 -11.61 13.68
CA PRO A 154 11.88 -12.34 14.90
C PRO A 154 10.46 -12.92 14.91
N LEU A 155 9.51 -12.31 14.19
CA LEU A 155 8.14 -12.81 14.05
C LEU A 155 8.10 -14.03 13.12
N LEU A 156 8.95 -14.05 12.11
CA LEU A 156 9.13 -15.21 11.24
C LEU A 156 9.89 -16.32 11.96
N ASP A 157 10.94 -16.02 12.69
CA ASP A 157 11.70 -16.99 13.52
C ASP A 157 10.82 -17.60 14.64
N GLY A 158 9.92 -16.81 15.23
CA GLY A 158 8.91 -17.30 16.19
C GLY A 158 7.74 -18.04 15.54
N ALA A 159 7.40 -17.70 14.31
CA ALA A 159 6.32 -18.30 13.53
C ALA A 159 6.76 -19.58 12.80
N GLU A 160 8.05 -19.75 12.48
CA GLU A 160 8.60 -21.00 11.89
C GLU A 160 8.27 -22.24 12.70
N ARG A 161 8.03 -22.08 14.01
CA ARG A 161 7.59 -23.19 14.87
C ARG A 161 6.09 -23.47 14.85
N ARG A 162 5.24 -22.62 14.21
CA ARG A 162 3.76 -22.75 14.21
C ARG A 162 3.04 -22.41 12.93
N ALA A 163 3.68 -21.79 11.94
CA ALA A 163 3.03 -21.46 10.68
C ALA A 163 3.15 -22.63 9.69
N VAL A 164 2.02 -23.03 9.11
CA VAL A 164 2.03 -23.89 7.93
C VAL A 164 2.74 -23.11 6.82
N PRO A 165 3.81 -23.65 6.20
CA PRO A 165 4.49 -22.98 5.09
C PRO A 165 3.45 -22.63 4.00
N VAL A 166 3.43 -21.38 3.57
CA VAL A 166 2.58 -20.99 2.45
C VAL A 166 3.16 -21.63 1.19
N ALA A 167 2.39 -22.49 0.56
CA ALA A 167 2.84 -23.15 -0.67
C ALA A 167 2.97 -22.14 -1.80
N VAL A 168 4.09 -22.21 -2.53
CA VAL A 168 4.26 -21.44 -3.76
C VAL A 168 3.26 -21.99 -4.80
N PRO A 169 2.46 -21.12 -5.45
CA PRO A 169 1.53 -21.57 -6.49
C PRO A 169 2.24 -22.32 -7.61
N GLU A 170 1.76 -23.49 -7.95
CA GLU A 170 2.37 -24.36 -8.99
C GLU A 170 2.34 -23.72 -10.39
N ASP A 171 1.44 -22.79 -10.61
CA ASP A 171 1.28 -22.07 -11.89
C ASP A 171 2.17 -20.81 -12.00
N LEU A 172 2.97 -20.48 -10.97
CA LEU A 172 4.01 -19.46 -11.09
C LEU A 172 5.09 -19.94 -12.06
N THR A 173 5.25 -19.19 -13.15
CA THR A 173 6.33 -19.47 -14.10
C THR A 173 7.70 -19.14 -13.51
N PRO A 174 8.82 -19.76 -13.98
CA PRO A 174 10.16 -19.43 -13.50
C PRO A 174 10.46 -17.91 -13.53
N ARG A 175 9.98 -17.22 -14.57
CA ARG A 175 10.18 -15.77 -14.71
C ARG A 175 9.39 -14.94 -13.70
N GLU A 176 8.18 -15.34 -13.41
CA GLU A 176 7.36 -14.70 -12.38
C GLU A 176 7.94 -14.94 -10.98
N LEU A 177 8.52 -16.12 -10.74
CA LEU A 177 9.22 -16.42 -9.49
C LEU A 177 10.47 -15.53 -9.32
N GLU A 178 11.30 -15.39 -10.38
CA GLU A 178 12.46 -14.49 -10.38
C GLU A 178 12.05 -13.03 -10.10
N VAL A 179 10.95 -12.57 -10.71
CA VAL A 179 10.40 -11.23 -10.46
C VAL A 179 9.93 -11.09 -9.02
N LEU A 180 9.22 -12.09 -8.47
CA LEU A 180 8.78 -12.08 -7.07
C LEU A 180 9.96 -11.99 -6.08
N VAL A 181 11.02 -12.78 -6.32
CA VAL A 181 12.25 -12.73 -5.51
C VAL A 181 12.93 -11.35 -5.63
N ALA A 182 13.01 -10.78 -6.84
CA ALA A 182 13.57 -9.44 -7.03
C ALA A 182 12.74 -8.35 -6.32
N MET A 183 11.40 -8.49 -6.34
CA MET A 183 10.51 -7.62 -5.56
C MET A 183 10.78 -7.73 -4.06
N ALA A 184 11.01 -8.93 -3.55
CA ALA A 184 11.30 -9.18 -2.13
C ALA A 184 12.67 -8.65 -1.71
N HIS A 185 13.62 -8.55 -2.64
CA HIS A 185 14.89 -7.83 -2.43
C HIS A 185 14.77 -6.30 -2.53
N GLY A 186 13.56 -5.76 -2.67
CA GLY A 186 13.30 -4.33 -2.68
C GLY A 186 13.55 -3.62 -4.03
N LEU A 187 13.85 -4.36 -5.10
CA LEU A 187 14.10 -3.76 -6.42
C LEU A 187 12.83 -3.10 -6.96
N THR A 188 12.94 -1.91 -7.49
CA THR A 188 11.87 -1.21 -8.23
C THR A 188 11.61 -1.89 -9.59
N ASN A 189 10.52 -1.56 -10.26
CA ASN A 189 10.24 -2.11 -11.59
C ASN A 189 11.31 -1.71 -12.62
N GLY A 190 11.91 -0.52 -12.50
CA GLY A 190 13.04 -0.09 -13.33
C GLY A 190 14.29 -0.96 -13.11
N GLU A 191 14.69 -1.16 -11.85
CA GLU A 191 15.85 -2.00 -11.50
C GLU A 191 15.64 -3.48 -11.89
N ILE A 192 14.40 -3.99 -11.78
CA ILE A 192 14.04 -5.32 -12.28
C ILE A 192 14.16 -5.38 -13.81
N ALA A 193 13.72 -4.32 -14.51
CA ALA A 193 13.82 -4.23 -15.95
C ALA A 193 15.30 -4.24 -16.40
N GLU A 194 16.15 -3.46 -15.76
CA GLU A 194 17.60 -3.44 -16.00
C GLU A 194 18.23 -4.80 -15.71
N ARG A 195 17.99 -5.37 -14.52
CA ARG A 195 18.56 -6.66 -14.09
C ARG A 195 18.22 -7.81 -15.04
N PHE A 196 17.01 -7.81 -15.57
CA PHE A 196 16.52 -8.90 -16.41
C PHE A 196 16.50 -8.58 -17.92
N VAL A 197 17.01 -7.41 -18.31
CA VAL A 197 17.04 -6.93 -19.71
C VAL A 197 15.64 -6.95 -20.33
N LEU A 198 14.67 -6.34 -19.63
CA LEU A 198 13.28 -6.22 -20.03
C LEU A 198 12.86 -4.76 -20.17
N SER A 199 11.70 -4.51 -20.79
CA SER A 199 11.03 -3.21 -20.65
C SER A 199 10.28 -3.13 -19.30
N GLU A 200 10.14 -1.93 -18.72
CA GLU A 200 9.32 -1.74 -17.52
C GLU A 200 7.87 -2.20 -17.72
N THR A 201 7.31 -2.02 -18.91
CA THR A 201 5.97 -2.51 -19.25
C THR A 201 5.87 -4.02 -19.14
N THR A 202 6.91 -4.74 -19.57
CA THR A 202 6.99 -6.21 -19.42
C THR A 202 7.08 -6.60 -17.95
N VAL A 203 7.90 -5.88 -17.15
CA VAL A 203 7.99 -6.10 -15.70
C VAL A 203 6.64 -5.87 -15.03
N LYS A 204 5.93 -4.78 -15.33
CA LYS A 204 4.58 -4.52 -14.82
C LYS A 204 3.60 -5.67 -15.11
N THR A 205 3.70 -6.25 -16.31
CA THR A 205 2.89 -7.42 -16.68
C THR A 205 3.22 -8.64 -15.81
N HIS A 206 4.51 -8.91 -15.56
CA HIS A 206 4.92 -10.00 -14.67
C HIS A 206 4.49 -9.75 -13.24
N VAL A 207 4.67 -8.53 -12.72
CA VAL A 207 4.20 -8.13 -11.38
C VAL A 207 2.70 -8.36 -11.25
N GLY A 208 1.88 -7.90 -12.19
CA GLY A 208 0.43 -8.13 -12.17
C GLY A 208 0.05 -9.62 -12.12
N ARG A 209 0.77 -10.47 -12.88
CA ARG A 209 0.56 -11.93 -12.84
C ARG A 209 0.99 -12.55 -11.52
N VAL A 210 2.11 -12.11 -10.95
CA VAL A 210 2.57 -12.52 -9.62
C VAL A 210 1.52 -12.19 -8.59
N LEU A 211 1.01 -10.96 -8.56
CA LEU A 211 -0.04 -10.54 -7.62
C LEU A 211 -1.29 -11.42 -7.75
N ALA A 212 -1.76 -11.64 -8.98
CA ALA A 212 -2.94 -12.47 -9.23
C ALA A 212 -2.76 -13.92 -8.76
N LYS A 213 -1.62 -14.55 -9.07
CA LYS A 213 -1.33 -15.95 -8.75
C LYS A 213 -1.05 -16.18 -7.27
N THR A 214 -0.40 -15.24 -6.59
CA THR A 214 -0.15 -15.32 -5.15
C THR A 214 -1.35 -14.86 -4.31
N GLY A 215 -2.43 -14.35 -4.93
CA GLY A 215 -3.56 -13.75 -4.23
C GLY A 215 -3.17 -12.47 -3.47
N SER A 216 -2.05 -11.86 -3.84
CA SER A 216 -1.56 -10.63 -3.23
C SER A 216 -2.26 -9.44 -3.89
N ARG A 217 -2.85 -8.55 -3.10
CA ARG A 217 -3.57 -7.37 -3.62
C ARG A 217 -2.64 -6.25 -4.06
N ASP A 218 -1.41 -6.23 -3.57
CA ASP A 218 -0.38 -5.25 -3.88
C ASP A 218 1.03 -5.83 -3.68
N ARG A 219 2.03 -5.02 -4.03
CA ARG A 219 3.44 -5.40 -3.95
C ARG A 219 3.90 -5.73 -2.53
N VAL A 220 3.41 -5.02 -1.49
CA VAL A 220 3.78 -5.29 -0.10
C VAL A 220 3.35 -6.70 0.30
N GLN A 221 2.12 -7.06 -0.05
CA GLN A 221 1.60 -8.40 0.25
C GLN A 221 2.32 -9.50 -0.53
N ALA A 222 2.77 -9.23 -1.76
CA ALA A 222 3.59 -10.17 -2.52
C ALA A 222 4.98 -10.38 -1.89
N VAL A 223 5.60 -9.32 -1.39
CA VAL A 223 6.87 -9.39 -0.64
C VAL A 223 6.69 -10.21 0.63
N LEU A 224 5.65 -9.95 1.43
CA LEU A 224 5.34 -10.76 2.61
C LEU A 224 5.05 -12.23 2.26
N PHE A 225 4.39 -12.48 1.14
CA PHE A 225 4.17 -13.83 0.62
C PHE A 225 5.50 -14.51 0.35
N ALA A 226 6.45 -13.86 -0.34
CA ALA A 226 7.77 -14.42 -0.65
C ALA A 226 8.54 -14.84 0.62
N PHE A 227 8.50 -14.02 1.68
CA PHE A 227 9.09 -14.36 2.98
C PHE A 227 8.39 -15.56 3.64
N ARG A 228 7.05 -15.58 3.69
CA ARG A 228 6.28 -16.70 4.27
C ARG A 228 6.45 -18.02 3.51
N ALA A 229 6.69 -17.92 2.21
CA ALA A 229 6.96 -19.07 1.36
C ALA A 229 8.44 -19.55 1.43
N GLY A 230 9.30 -18.86 2.19
CA GLY A 230 10.74 -19.19 2.31
C GLY A 230 11.52 -18.96 1.03
N LEU A 231 11.02 -18.09 0.12
CA LEU A 231 11.72 -17.77 -1.13
C LEU A 231 12.88 -16.78 -0.92
N VAL A 232 12.84 -16.02 0.16
CA VAL A 232 13.86 -15.04 0.55
C VAL A 232 13.97 -15.06 2.07
N HIS A 233 15.19 -15.00 2.58
CA HIS A 233 15.47 -14.86 4.01
C HIS A 233 15.81 -13.39 4.35
N PRO A 234 15.45 -12.92 5.56
CA PRO A 234 15.82 -11.57 6.01
C PRO A 234 17.34 -11.33 5.97
N ASP A 235 18.14 -12.36 6.26
CA ASP A 235 19.60 -12.28 6.24
C ASP A 235 20.18 -11.99 4.85
N ASP A 236 19.50 -12.39 3.78
CA ASP A 236 19.91 -12.13 2.40
C ASP A 236 19.90 -10.62 2.06
N LEU A 237 19.16 -9.82 2.84
CA LEU A 237 18.99 -8.39 2.65
C LEU A 237 19.92 -7.55 3.53
N LEU A 238 20.44 -8.13 4.60
CA LEU A 238 21.35 -7.47 5.54
C LEU A 238 22.82 -7.60 5.12
N GLY A 239 23.12 -8.53 4.20
CA GLY A 239 24.49 -8.86 3.74
C GLY A 239 24.99 -8.05 2.53
N SER A 240 24.23 -7.13 1.95
CA SER A 240 24.59 -6.43 0.70
C SER A 240 25.16 -5.01 0.91
N GLY A 241 25.73 -4.73 2.08
CA GLY A 241 26.28 -3.43 2.48
C GLY A 241 27.75 -3.49 2.85
N GLU A 242 28.64 -3.96 1.95
CA GLU A 242 30.07 -3.64 1.93
C GLU A 242 30.42 -2.92 0.63
#